data_958520a78d4b974bf93543bfb2f41684
#
_entry.id   958520a78d4b974bf93543bfb2f41684
#
_cell.length_a   1.000
_cell.length_b   1.000
_cell.length_c   1.000
_cell.angle_alpha   90.00
_cell.angle_beta   90.00
_cell.angle_gamma   90.00
#
_symmetry.space_group_name_H-M   'P 1'
#
loop_
_entity.id
_entity.type
_entity.pdbx_description
1 polymer ?
#
loop_
_entity_poly.entity_id
_entity_poly.type
_entity_poly.pdbx_seq_one_letter_code
_entity_poly.pdbx_strand_id
1 'polypeptide(L)'
;MAFRGKARSARDSRPSAGTRASMASPPSPSSRSTTPGATSPISPSKGPWNTQIRLEHLPANVDNPGCCVDAVSAGVRRRMTVSRTQWLAWALLVAIVPATAAKASSPRLTARAAIIMDATSGEVIWDRNGSQPLPPASTTKIMTAILAIESGRLDESVRVSELAAETAPSKINLKPGQRLRLRSLLYALLLNSANDAAGVMAEGLAGSEEDFADLMNVKAREIGATTAHFVNPHGLTAPGHHASARDLALIFRYGLRLPTFREVLETRSTEVAVESPSIHWISLHSHNRLLSGYTYPVIGKTGYTRPARRCFVGAASQDDRELIIAILGATDLWGDARRLFAYGFSVGEPSSPPVVMAGMLPIPTRLRQPATAEGDDEEAVDEVRLKPRGHYAIQLGPYRKRRAALATRVGLAHRGYTAVLAGRMLRLGSFSNRVRAERLAKRLRTSGYQPMVVAVR
;
A
#
# COMPACT_ATOMS: atom_id res chain seq x y z
N MET A 1 -64.82 -12.63 -32.76
CA MET A 1 -64.47 -12.38 -34.15
C MET A 1 -63.11 -13.03 -34.42
N ALA A 2 -63.14 -14.04 -35.17
CA ALA A 2 -62.13 -14.96 -35.65
C ALA A 2 -61.39 -14.40 -36.86
N PHE A 3 -60.15 -14.85 -37.05
CA PHE A 3 -59.48 -15.23 -38.31
C PHE A 3 -58.04 -15.57 -37.93
N ARG A 4 -57.60 -16.77 -37.87
CA ARG A 4 -57.27 -17.95 -38.71
C ARG A 4 -56.43 -17.61 -39.94
N GLY A 5 -55.27 -18.26 -39.96
CA GLY A 5 -54.62 -18.93 -41.09
C GLY A 5 -53.32 -18.27 -41.51
N LYS A 6 -52.24 -18.94 -41.90
CA LYS A 6 -51.99 -20.30 -42.34
C LYS A 6 -50.45 -20.52 -42.39
N ALA A 7 -50.01 -21.72 -42.13
CA ALA A 7 -48.69 -22.28 -42.36
C ALA A 7 -48.42 -22.57 -43.86
N ARG A 8 -47.14 -22.54 -44.26
CA ARG A 8 -46.47 -23.34 -45.33
C ARG A 8 -44.96 -23.23 -45.07
N SER A 9 -44.18 -24.26 -44.75
CA SER A 9 -43.82 -25.52 -45.39
C SER A 9 -43.17 -25.38 -46.75
N ALA A 10 -41.92 -25.75 -46.83
CA ALA A 10 -41.23 -26.61 -47.80
C ALA A 10 -39.78 -26.12 -48.00
N ARG A 11 -38.84 -26.93 -47.71
CA ARG A 11 -38.13 -28.07 -48.40
C ARG A 11 -36.73 -27.61 -48.89
N ASP A 12 -35.77 -28.33 -48.36
CA ASP A 12 -34.70 -29.09 -49.01
C ASP A 12 -34.06 -28.55 -50.29
N SER A 13 -32.74 -28.43 -50.20
CA SER A 13 -31.83 -29.06 -51.18
C SER A 13 -30.35 -28.88 -50.75
N ARG A 14 -29.71 -30.03 -50.44
CA ARG A 14 -28.26 -30.22 -50.70
C ARG A 14 -28.11 -30.64 -52.18
N PRO A 15 -26.93 -30.39 -52.79
CA PRO A 15 -25.90 -31.42 -52.91
C PRO A 15 -24.46 -30.92 -52.81
N SER A 16 -23.62 -31.68 -52.22
CA SER A 16 -22.59 -32.66 -52.67
C SER A 16 -21.35 -32.09 -53.37
N ALA A 17 -20.23 -32.43 -52.73
CA ALA A 17 -19.01 -33.03 -53.26
C ALA A 17 -17.96 -32.18 -53.99
N GLY A 18 -16.75 -32.22 -53.43
CA GLY A 18 -15.54 -32.55 -54.18
C GLY A 18 -14.56 -31.43 -54.41
N THR A 19 -13.45 -31.44 -53.74
CA THR A 19 -12.14 -31.71 -54.40
C THR A 19 -11.00 -31.63 -53.38
N ARG A 20 -10.20 -32.70 -53.33
CA ARG A 20 -8.88 -32.80 -52.69
C ARG A 20 -7.85 -31.96 -53.45
N ALA A 21 -6.98 -31.28 -52.74
CA ALA A 21 -5.58 -30.97 -53.13
C ALA A 21 -4.80 -30.78 -51.82
N SER A 22 -4.02 -31.71 -51.44
CA SER A 22 -2.64 -32.07 -51.69
C SER A 22 -1.63 -31.03 -51.27
N MET A 23 -1.00 -31.34 -50.15
CA MET A 23 0.39 -31.16 -49.71
C MET A 23 1.23 -29.98 -50.24
N ALA A 24 1.77 -29.22 -49.30
CA ALA A 24 3.19 -28.84 -49.35
C ALA A 24 3.69 -28.44 -47.94
N SER A 25 4.63 -29.19 -47.41
CA SER A 25 5.45 -28.86 -46.24
C SER A 25 6.57 -27.91 -46.65
N PRO A 26 6.99 -26.95 -45.81
CA PRO A 26 8.19 -26.17 -46.02
C PRO A 26 9.46 -26.90 -45.51
N PRO A 27 10.67 -26.62 -46.07
CA PRO A 27 11.89 -27.37 -45.83
C PRO A 27 12.62 -26.88 -44.58
N SER A 28 13.37 -27.81 -43.97
CA SER A 28 14.32 -27.62 -42.91
C SER A 28 15.60 -26.92 -43.41
N PRO A 29 16.24 -26.03 -42.62
CA PRO A 29 17.58 -25.58 -42.95
C PRO A 29 18.65 -26.51 -42.36
N SER A 30 19.58 -26.88 -43.22
CA SER A 30 20.77 -27.68 -43.03
C SER A 30 21.79 -27.06 -42.07
N SER A 31 22.39 -27.95 -41.29
CA SER A 31 23.63 -27.80 -40.53
C SER A 31 24.84 -27.38 -41.38
N ARG A 32 25.57 -26.38 -40.93
CA ARG A 32 27.03 -26.27 -41.21
C ARG A 32 27.80 -25.95 -39.93
N SER A 33 28.57 -26.90 -39.54
CA SER A 33 29.67 -26.83 -38.59
C SER A 33 30.87 -26.06 -39.17
N THR A 34 31.42 -25.13 -38.41
CA THR A 34 32.88 -24.81 -38.44
C THR A 34 33.26 -24.06 -37.17
N THR A 35 34.10 -24.66 -36.37
CA THR A 35 35.04 -24.06 -35.39
C THR A 35 36.45 -24.37 -35.93
N PRO A 36 37.56 -23.76 -35.42
CA PRO A 36 37.76 -22.71 -34.44
C PRO A 36 38.77 -21.62 -34.90
N GLY A 37 38.83 -20.51 -34.15
CA GLY A 37 39.91 -19.54 -34.28
C GLY A 37 40.04 -18.67 -33.04
N ALA A 38 41.07 -18.96 -32.25
CA ALA A 38 41.50 -18.16 -31.11
C ALA A 38 42.13 -16.85 -31.58
N THR A 39 41.89 -15.74 -30.86
CA THR A 39 42.90 -14.73 -30.49
C THR A 39 42.32 -13.59 -29.67
N SER A 40 42.91 -13.43 -28.50
CA SER A 40 43.35 -12.22 -27.78
C SER A 40 42.37 -11.08 -27.39
N PRO A 41 42.56 -10.50 -26.19
CA PRO A 41 41.67 -9.53 -25.57
C PRO A 41 41.96 -8.11 -26.05
N ILE A 42 40.89 -7.35 -26.29
CA ILE A 42 40.97 -5.91 -26.55
C ILE A 42 40.73 -5.14 -25.27
N SER A 43 41.72 -4.38 -24.86
CA SER A 43 41.73 -3.42 -23.77
C SER A 43 40.70 -2.28 -23.98
N PRO A 44 40.12 -1.67 -22.91
CA PRO A 44 39.24 -0.55 -23.06
C PRO A 44 39.97 0.77 -23.32
N SER A 45 39.53 1.48 -24.34
CA SER A 45 39.98 2.82 -24.69
C SER A 45 39.56 3.85 -23.60
N LYS A 46 40.57 4.55 -23.11
CA LYS A 46 40.45 5.74 -22.25
C LYS A 46 39.91 6.92 -23.09
N GLY A 47 38.84 7.55 -22.69
CA GLY A 47 38.42 8.87 -23.09
C GLY A 47 38.64 9.87 -21.95
N PRO A 48 38.90 11.16 -22.24
CA PRO A 48 39.62 12.06 -21.36
C PRO A 48 38.66 12.97 -20.54
N TRP A 49 38.87 13.09 -19.25
CA TRP A 49 38.59 14.27 -18.42
C TRP A 49 39.15 14.03 -17.03
N ASN A 50 40.48 14.31 -16.93
CA ASN A 50 41.11 14.42 -15.61
C ASN A 50 41.83 15.77 -15.60
N THR A 51 41.20 16.78 -14.99
CA THR A 51 41.85 18.06 -14.70
C THR A 51 42.26 18.03 -13.24
N GLN A 52 43.48 17.54 -13.01
CA GLN A 52 44.18 17.76 -11.73
C GLN A 52 44.70 19.22 -11.73
N ILE A 53 44.28 19.99 -10.75
CA ILE A 53 44.87 21.28 -10.41
C ILE A 53 46.11 20.97 -9.55
N ARG A 54 47.26 21.26 -10.13
CA ARG A 54 48.58 21.15 -9.53
C ARG A 54 48.85 22.47 -8.75
N LEU A 55 49.06 22.34 -7.47
CA LEU A 55 49.66 23.40 -6.62
C LEU A 55 51.15 23.34 -6.81
N GLU A 56 51.73 24.33 -7.41
CA GLU A 56 53.19 24.55 -7.37
C GLU A 56 53.52 26.03 -7.22
N HIS A 57 54.30 26.29 -6.16
CA HIS A 57 55.35 27.29 -5.95
C HIS A 57 55.00 28.78 -5.76
N LEU A 58 55.00 29.13 -4.51
CA LEU A 58 55.44 30.45 -4.02
C LEU A 58 56.96 30.46 -4.00
N PRO A 59 57.65 31.52 -4.43
CA PRO A 59 58.99 31.82 -3.97
C PRO A 59 58.95 32.86 -2.83
N ALA A 60 59.73 32.56 -1.80
CA ALA A 60 60.06 33.45 -0.71
C ALA A 60 61.24 34.37 -1.11
N ASN A 61 61.25 35.44 -0.36
CA ASN A 61 62.43 36.32 -0.12
C ASN A 61 62.68 37.48 -1.08
N VAL A 62 62.70 38.71 -0.52
CA VAL A 62 63.94 39.49 -0.33
C VAL A 62 63.65 40.73 0.53
N ASP A 63 64.54 40.92 1.49
CA ASP A 63 64.68 42.02 2.40
C ASP A 63 64.95 43.40 1.77
N ASN A 64 64.35 44.45 2.34
CA ASN A 64 64.98 45.71 2.85
C ASN A 64 65.89 46.56 1.93
N PRO A 65 66.20 47.81 2.33
CA PRO A 65 65.41 48.92 2.86
C PRO A 65 65.69 50.24 2.07
N GLY A 66 64.97 51.27 2.42
CA GLY A 66 65.58 52.60 2.39
C GLY A 66 64.98 53.68 1.52
N CYS A 67 64.84 54.78 2.15
CA CYS A 67 64.88 56.16 1.71
C CYS A 67 63.62 56.93 1.40
N CYS A 68 63.25 57.73 2.34
CA CYS A 68 63.02 59.18 2.24
C CYS A 68 62.10 59.73 1.17
N VAL A 69 61.10 60.50 1.48
CA VAL A 69 61.13 61.92 1.74
C VAL A 69 59.72 62.44 2.05
N ASP A 70 59.70 63.35 2.98
CA ASP A 70 58.73 64.36 3.36
C ASP A 70 57.67 64.78 2.31
N ALA A 71 56.46 65.00 2.78
CA ALA A 71 55.87 66.34 2.89
C ALA A 71 54.38 66.40 3.03
N VAL A 72 53.89 66.98 4.07
CA VAL A 72 52.78 67.95 4.17
C VAL A 72 51.38 67.49 3.72
N SER A 73 50.52 67.32 4.72
CA SER A 73 49.51 68.38 4.97
C SER A 73 48.47 67.92 6.01
N ALA A 74 48.14 68.87 6.85
CA ALA A 74 47.16 68.84 7.89
C ALA A 74 45.76 68.50 7.33
N GLY A 75 45.23 67.40 7.79
CA GLY A 75 43.83 67.01 7.56
C GLY A 75 43.19 66.58 8.87
N VAL A 76 42.32 67.40 9.37
CA VAL A 76 41.52 67.29 10.55
C VAL A 76 41.02 65.83 10.83
N ARG A 77 41.64 65.15 11.79
CA ARG A 77 41.09 63.94 12.39
C ARG A 77 39.96 64.31 13.33
N ARG A 78 38.72 64.40 12.81
CA ARG A 78 37.53 64.29 13.70
C ARG A 78 37.46 62.88 14.22
N ARG A 79 37.93 62.65 15.42
CA ARG A 79 37.64 61.46 16.21
C ARG A 79 36.15 61.51 16.55
N MET A 80 35.33 60.79 15.79
CA MET A 80 33.97 60.47 16.22
C MET A 80 34.07 59.49 17.38
N THR A 81 34.01 60.00 18.57
CA THR A 81 33.85 59.24 19.82
C THR A 81 32.38 58.78 19.86
N VAL A 82 32.08 57.61 19.26
CA VAL A 82 30.80 56.98 19.50
C VAL A 82 30.76 56.54 20.96
N SER A 83 29.88 57.18 21.74
CA SER A 83 29.74 56.85 23.15
C SER A 83 29.33 55.40 23.36
N ARG A 84 29.81 54.78 24.45
CA ARG A 84 29.45 53.43 24.84
C ARG A 84 27.91 53.19 24.89
N THR A 85 27.16 54.23 25.14
CA THR A 85 25.68 54.23 25.16
C THR A 85 25.06 54.10 23.77
N GLN A 86 25.71 54.59 22.71
CA GLN A 86 25.23 54.39 21.32
C GLN A 86 25.44 52.97 20.83
N TRP A 87 26.52 52.27 21.24
CA TRP A 87 26.72 50.85 20.91
C TRP A 87 25.69 49.96 21.61
N LEU A 88 25.29 50.30 22.85
CA LEU A 88 24.24 49.54 23.57
C LEU A 88 22.87 49.79 22.93
N ALA A 89 22.57 50.96 22.41
CA ALA A 89 21.30 51.24 21.69
C ALA A 89 21.22 50.49 20.36
N TRP A 90 22.32 50.39 19.60
CA TRP A 90 22.36 49.59 18.36
C TRP A 90 22.32 48.09 18.63
N ALA A 91 22.95 47.58 19.71
CA ALA A 91 22.87 46.18 20.10
C ALA A 91 21.47 45.78 20.58
N LEU A 92 20.70 46.68 21.20
CA LEU A 92 19.32 46.44 21.61
C LEU A 92 18.33 46.48 20.40
N LEU A 93 18.63 47.29 19.36
CA LEU A 93 17.77 47.38 18.18
C LEU A 93 17.90 46.17 17.26
N VAL A 94 19.04 45.45 17.29
CA VAL A 94 19.26 44.20 16.54
C VAL A 94 18.62 42.98 17.22
N ALA A 95 18.36 43.07 18.54
CA ALA A 95 17.81 41.93 19.32
C ALA A 95 16.28 41.75 19.20
N ILE A 96 15.56 42.66 18.53
CA ILE A 96 14.10 42.57 18.37
C ILE A 96 13.72 42.51 16.87
N VAL A 97 14.41 41.70 16.10
CA VAL A 97 13.79 41.18 14.86
C VAL A 97 13.05 39.91 15.30
N PRO A 98 11.72 39.92 15.39
CA PRO A 98 11.03 38.67 15.57
C PRO A 98 11.43 37.81 14.36
N ALA A 99 12.05 36.66 14.60
CA ALA A 99 12.20 35.65 13.61
C ALA A 99 10.76 35.22 13.21
N THR A 100 10.17 35.96 12.29
CA THR A 100 8.96 35.53 11.64
C THR A 100 9.37 34.29 10.89
N ALA A 101 9.14 33.12 11.54
CA ALA A 101 9.24 31.85 10.87
C ALA A 101 8.39 31.97 9.60
N ALA A 102 9.06 32.07 8.46
CA ALA A 102 8.40 32.14 7.16
C ALA A 102 7.49 30.92 7.06
N LYS A 103 6.18 31.15 7.22
CA LYS A 103 5.18 30.09 7.14
C LYS A 103 5.36 29.46 5.78
N ALA A 104 5.84 28.20 5.74
CA ALA A 104 6.04 27.50 4.49
C ALA A 104 4.75 27.58 3.66
N SER A 105 4.85 28.08 2.45
CA SER A 105 3.66 28.24 1.58
C SER A 105 3.07 26.85 1.28
N SER A 106 1.75 26.73 1.38
CA SER A 106 1.05 25.46 1.08
C SER A 106 1.43 24.92 -0.31
N PRO A 107 1.67 23.62 -0.43
CA PRO A 107 2.13 23.01 -1.68
C PRO A 107 1.07 23.15 -2.79
N ARG A 108 1.51 23.58 -3.97
CA ARG A 108 0.63 23.60 -5.16
C ARG A 108 0.60 22.20 -5.76
N LEU A 109 -0.57 21.56 -5.75
CA LEU A 109 -0.77 20.20 -6.21
C LEU A 109 -1.70 20.12 -7.41
N THR A 110 -1.50 19.08 -8.23
CA THR A 110 -2.43 18.69 -9.31
C THR A 110 -3.49 17.69 -8.84
N ALA A 111 -3.31 17.11 -7.65
CA ALA A 111 -4.21 16.14 -7.05
C ALA A 111 -5.57 16.74 -6.71
N ARG A 112 -6.62 15.90 -6.79
CA ARG A 112 -7.98 16.27 -6.34
C ARG A 112 -8.10 16.25 -4.82
N ALA A 113 -7.46 15.28 -4.19
CA ALA A 113 -7.36 15.16 -2.74
C ALA A 113 -5.96 14.67 -2.35
N ALA A 114 -5.44 15.19 -1.24
CA ALA A 114 -4.16 14.73 -0.69
C ALA A 114 -4.06 15.05 0.81
N ILE A 115 -3.24 14.29 1.52
CA ILE A 115 -2.98 14.45 2.94
C ILE A 115 -1.50 14.17 3.26
N ILE A 116 -0.99 14.83 4.29
CA ILE A 116 0.27 14.47 4.95
C ILE A 116 -0.08 14.12 6.39
N MET A 117 0.37 12.96 6.83
CA MET A 117 0.14 12.44 8.17
C MET A 117 1.48 12.03 8.79
N ASP A 118 1.69 12.34 10.04
CA ASP A 118 2.80 11.79 10.82
C ASP A 118 2.55 10.30 11.09
N ALA A 119 3.52 9.44 10.76
CA ALA A 119 3.35 8.00 10.88
C ALA A 119 3.27 7.55 12.34
N THR A 120 3.97 8.23 13.25
CA THR A 120 4.05 7.87 14.67
C THR A 120 2.80 8.31 15.41
N SER A 121 2.46 9.60 15.37
CA SER A 121 1.31 10.15 16.09
C SER A 121 -0.02 9.88 15.37
N GLY A 122 -0.02 9.85 14.03
CA GLY A 122 -1.23 9.84 13.20
C GLY A 122 -1.85 11.23 13.03
N GLU A 123 -1.17 12.27 13.48
CA GLU A 123 -1.60 13.65 13.29
C GLU A 123 -1.54 14.06 11.83
N VAL A 124 -2.55 14.83 11.40
CA VAL A 124 -2.59 15.37 10.05
C VAL A 124 -1.85 16.70 10.02
N ILE A 125 -0.71 16.73 9.33
CA ILE A 125 0.14 17.91 9.18
C ILE A 125 -0.43 18.86 8.12
N TRP A 126 -1.02 18.28 7.06
CA TRP A 126 -1.58 19.05 5.96
C TRP A 126 -2.68 18.25 5.26
N ASP A 127 -3.72 18.95 4.81
CA ASP A 127 -4.90 18.35 4.17
C ASP A 127 -5.41 19.21 3.02
N ARG A 128 -5.81 18.55 1.95
CA ARG A 128 -6.55 19.13 0.84
C ARG A 128 -7.63 18.14 0.41
N ASN A 129 -8.87 18.40 0.76
CA ASN A 129 -10.01 17.52 0.47
C ASN A 129 -9.78 16.08 0.97
N GLY A 130 -9.01 15.92 2.06
CA GLY A 130 -8.53 14.62 2.54
C GLY A 130 -9.63 13.65 2.92
N SER A 131 -10.80 14.13 3.30
CA SER A 131 -11.98 13.32 3.63
C SER A 131 -12.92 13.08 2.44
N GLN A 132 -12.62 13.62 1.24
CA GLN A 132 -13.45 13.41 0.06
C GLN A 132 -13.37 11.96 -0.44
N PRO A 133 -14.51 11.24 -0.55
CA PRO A 133 -14.51 9.90 -1.14
C PRO A 133 -14.24 9.98 -2.65
N LEU A 134 -13.21 9.26 -3.10
CA LEU A 134 -12.76 9.20 -4.49
C LEU A 134 -12.43 7.75 -4.85
N PRO A 135 -12.45 7.36 -6.14
CA PRO A 135 -11.97 6.05 -6.56
C PRO A 135 -10.48 5.90 -6.21
N PRO A 136 -10.10 4.88 -5.40
CA PRO A 136 -8.73 4.70 -4.91
C PRO A 136 -7.82 4.00 -5.92
N ALA A 137 -8.36 3.39 -6.97
CA ALA A 137 -7.62 2.50 -7.86
C ALA A 137 -6.84 1.41 -7.09
N SER A 138 -5.67 1.01 -7.58
CA SER A 138 -4.87 -0.07 -6.95
C SER A 138 -4.25 0.27 -5.59
N THR A 139 -4.46 1.47 -5.03
CA THR A 139 -4.12 1.70 -3.61
C THR A 139 -5.02 0.87 -2.68
N THR A 140 -6.17 0.39 -3.15
CA THR A 140 -7.01 -0.64 -2.53
C THR A 140 -6.22 -1.87 -2.10
N LYS A 141 -5.20 -2.27 -2.86
CA LYS A 141 -4.39 -3.46 -2.61
C LYS A 141 -3.59 -3.41 -1.31
N ILE A 142 -3.45 -2.24 -0.71
CA ILE A 142 -2.89 -2.08 0.64
C ILE A 142 -3.76 -2.84 1.64
N MET A 143 -5.08 -2.68 1.60
CA MET A 143 -6.01 -3.40 2.47
C MET A 143 -5.98 -4.91 2.18
N THR A 144 -5.91 -5.30 0.92
CA THR A 144 -5.78 -6.72 0.52
C THR A 144 -4.52 -7.34 1.10
N ALA A 145 -3.39 -6.62 1.03
CA ALA A 145 -2.12 -7.06 1.59
C ALA A 145 -2.18 -7.20 3.13
N ILE A 146 -2.77 -6.23 3.83
CA ILE A 146 -2.93 -6.27 5.29
C ILE A 146 -3.71 -7.52 5.70
N LEU A 147 -4.86 -7.79 5.10
CA LEU A 147 -5.67 -8.96 5.41
C LEU A 147 -4.94 -10.28 5.11
N ALA A 148 -4.17 -10.32 4.02
CA ALA A 148 -3.38 -11.49 3.68
C ALA A 148 -2.27 -11.75 4.71
N ILE A 149 -1.57 -10.72 5.16
CA ILE A 149 -0.53 -10.84 6.18
C ILE A 149 -1.13 -11.27 7.52
N GLU A 150 -2.23 -10.63 7.94
CA GLU A 150 -2.92 -10.95 9.20
C GLU A 150 -3.58 -12.33 9.22
N SER A 151 -3.82 -12.91 8.05
CA SER A 151 -4.36 -14.28 7.98
C SER A 151 -3.42 -15.33 8.58
N GLY A 152 -2.11 -15.04 8.70
CA GLY A 152 -1.08 -15.98 9.10
C GLY A 152 -0.82 -17.11 8.10
N ARG A 153 -1.41 -17.04 6.88
CA ARG A 153 -1.45 -18.11 5.90
C ARG A 153 -0.51 -17.87 4.70
N LEU A 154 0.48 -16.98 4.83
CA LEU A 154 1.33 -16.57 3.70
C LEU A 154 2.08 -17.72 3.03
N ASP A 155 2.34 -18.81 3.75
CA ASP A 155 3.05 -19.97 3.23
C ASP A 155 2.12 -21.05 2.65
N GLU A 156 0.79 -20.84 2.72
CA GLU A 156 -0.17 -21.71 2.08
C GLU A 156 -0.18 -21.49 0.56
N SER A 157 -0.27 -22.61 -0.16
CA SER A 157 -0.38 -22.60 -1.63
C SER A 157 -1.86 -22.58 -2.04
N VAL A 158 -2.23 -21.62 -2.85
CA VAL A 158 -3.60 -21.42 -3.37
C VAL A 158 -3.67 -21.69 -4.87
N ARG A 159 -4.82 -22.17 -5.32
CA ARG A 159 -5.06 -22.47 -6.74
C ARG A 159 -5.67 -21.26 -7.44
N VAL A 160 -5.18 -20.97 -8.63
CA VAL A 160 -5.72 -19.94 -9.51
C VAL A 160 -7.01 -20.45 -10.14
N SER A 161 -8.10 -19.71 -9.97
CA SER A 161 -9.40 -19.95 -10.63
C SER A 161 -9.43 -19.37 -12.05
N GLU A 162 -10.42 -19.74 -12.85
CA GLU A 162 -10.69 -19.10 -14.13
C GLU A 162 -11.04 -17.62 -13.93
N LEU A 163 -11.90 -17.33 -12.97
CA LEU A 163 -12.36 -15.97 -12.67
C LEU A 163 -11.20 -15.03 -12.31
N ALA A 164 -10.31 -15.45 -11.40
CA ALA A 164 -9.15 -14.64 -11.02
C ALA A 164 -8.17 -14.45 -12.19
N ALA A 165 -7.95 -15.48 -13.02
CA ALA A 165 -7.08 -15.40 -14.18
C ALA A 165 -7.63 -14.45 -15.28
N GLU A 166 -8.95 -14.29 -15.39
CA GLU A 166 -9.62 -13.41 -16.35
C GLU A 166 -9.72 -11.95 -15.89
N THR A 167 -9.41 -11.67 -14.62
CA THR A 167 -9.45 -10.29 -14.09
C THR A 167 -8.73 -9.32 -15.03
N ALA A 168 -9.31 -8.14 -15.22
CA ALA A 168 -8.74 -7.11 -16.10
C ALA A 168 -7.34 -6.64 -15.66
N PRO A 169 -6.46 -6.18 -16.58
CA PRO A 169 -5.11 -5.71 -16.26
C PRO A 169 -5.11 -4.54 -15.25
N SER A 170 -4.04 -4.37 -14.48
CA SER A 170 -2.69 -4.97 -14.49
C SER A 170 -2.68 -6.40 -13.94
N LYS A 171 -1.86 -7.30 -14.49
CA LYS A 171 -1.75 -8.68 -14.00
C LYS A 171 -0.40 -9.31 -14.34
N ILE A 172 -0.07 -10.42 -13.67
CA ILE A 172 1.13 -11.23 -13.96
C ILE A 172 0.81 -12.43 -14.85
N ASN A 173 -0.40 -12.47 -15.41
CA ASN A 173 -0.89 -13.46 -16.36
C ASN A 173 -0.94 -14.89 -15.81
N LEU A 174 -1.42 -15.03 -14.60
CA LEU A 174 -1.68 -16.33 -13.99
C LEU A 174 -2.65 -17.14 -14.85
N LYS A 175 -2.44 -18.47 -14.90
CA LYS A 175 -3.28 -19.39 -15.66
C LYS A 175 -4.17 -20.21 -14.71
N PRO A 176 -5.40 -20.54 -15.11
CA PRO A 176 -6.26 -21.42 -14.33
C PRO A 176 -5.54 -22.72 -13.97
N GLY A 177 -5.72 -23.16 -12.75
CA GLY A 177 -5.11 -24.40 -12.23
C GLY A 177 -3.69 -24.26 -11.68
N GLN A 178 -2.98 -23.17 -11.98
CA GLN A 178 -1.68 -22.88 -11.34
C GLN A 178 -1.83 -22.78 -9.82
N ARG A 179 -0.74 -23.03 -9.10
CA ARG A 179 -0.69 -22.88 -7.66
C ARG A 179 0.50 -21.99 -7.28
N LEU A 180 0.27 -21.06 -6.37
CA LEU A 180 1.29 -20.16 -5.83
C LEU A 180 1.06 -20.00 -4.31
N ARG A 181 2.12 -19.74 -3.57
CA ARG A 181 2.00 -19.34 -2.18
C ARG A 181 1.38 -17.96 -2.06
N LEU A 182 0.60 -17.72 -1.03
CA LEU A 182 0.04 -16.40 -0.73
C LEU A 182 1.15 -15.34 -0.60
N ARG A 183 2.34 -15.72 -0.09
CA ARG A 183 3.51 -14.83 -0.06
C ARG A 183 3.96 -14.40 -1.46
N SER A 184 4.01 -15.31 -2.43
CA SER A 184 4.33 -15.00 -3.83
C SER A 184 3.31 -14.04 -4.44
N LEU A 185 2.04 -14.28 -4.17
CA LEU A 185 0.94 -13.41 -4.61
C LEU A 185 1.00 -12.03 -3.94
N LEU A 186 1.44 -11.93 -2.67
CA LEU A 186 1.63 -10.67 -1.96
C LEU A 186 2.68 -9.79 -2.64
N TYR A 187 3.82 -10.37 -3.05
CA TYR A 187 4.81 -9.64 -3.85
C TYR A 187 4.24 -9.18 -5.20
N ALA A 188 3.55 -10.05 -5.92
CA ALA A 188 2.89 -9.70 -7.19
C ALA A 188 1.85 -8.58 -7.01
N LEU A 189 1.08 -8.63 -5.95
CA LEU A 189 0.06 -7.64 -5.57
C LEU A 189 0.67 -6.25 -5.36
N LEU A 190 1.75 -6.15 -4.59
CA LEU A 190 2.31 -4.86 -4.17
C LEU A 190 3.31 -4.30 -5.19
N LEU A 191 4.17 -5.12 -5.82
CA LEU A 191 5.16 -4.67 -6.79
C LEU A 191 4.52 -4.42 -8.16
N ASN A 192 3.94 -5.47 -8.78
CA ASN A 192 3.36 -5.40 -10.13
C ASN A 192 1.92 -4.92 -10.16
N SER A 193 1.31 -4.69 -8.98
CA SER A 193 -0.10 -4.30 -8.90
C SER A 193 -1.05 -5.30 -9.54
N ALA A 194 -0.71 -6.60 -9.47
CA ALA A 194 -1.40 -7.69 -10.14
C ALA A 194 -2.85 -7.86 -9.63
N ASN A 195 -3.82 -7.73 -10.54
CA ASN A 195 -5.24 -7.88 -10.22
C ASN A 195 -5.63 -9.35 -10.08
N ASP A 196 -5.07 -10.21 -10.96
CA ASP A 196 -5.21 -11.66 -10.87
C ASP A 196 -4.69 -12.21 -9.54
N ALA A 197 -3.54 -11.71 -9.06
CA ALA A 197 -3.04 -12.06 -7.74
C ALA A 197 -4.00 -11.62 -6.62
N ALA A 198 -4.63 -10.45 -6.74
CA ALA A 198 -5.62 -9.98 -5.77
C ALA A 198 -6.87 -10.88 -5.73
N GLY A 199 -7.38 -11.27 -6.90
CA GLY A 199 -8.51 -12.20 -7.02
C GLY A 199 -8.20 -13.56 -6.40
N VAL A 200 -7.04 -14.17 -6.78
CA VAL A 200 -6.61 -15.46 -6.19
C VAL A 200 -6.47 -15.38 -4.68
N MET A 201 -5.91 -14.28 -4.14
CA MET A 201 -5.79 -14.08 -2.69
C MET A 201 -7.16 -13.97 -2.03
N ALA A 202 -8.08 -13.21 -2.62
CA ALA A 202 -9.43 -13.04 -2.09
C ALA A 202 -10.20 -14.37 -2.04
N GLU A 203 -10.18 -15.13 -3.13
CA GLU A 203 -10.80 -16.45 -3.20
C GLU A 203 -10.14 -17.44 -2.22
N GLY A 204 -8.80 -17.46 -2.14
CA GLY A 204 -8.06 -18.34 -1.24
C GLY A 204 -8.29 -18.05 0.24
N LEU A 205 -8.49 -16.78 0.61
CA LEU A 205 -8.66 -16.35 1.99
C LEU A 205 -10.12 -16.32 2.44
N ALA A 206 -11.04 -15.92 1.57
CA ALA A 206 -12.44 -15.70 1.90
C ALA A 206 -13.43 -16.55 1.08
N GLY A 207 -12.97 -17.18 -0.01
CA GLY A 207 -13.77 -18.02 -0.89
C GLY A 207 -14.43 -17.28 -2.05
N SER A 208 -14.51 -15.94 -2.01
CA SER A 208 -14.96 -15.09 -3.11
C SER A 208 -14.43 -13.67 -2.95
N GLU A 209 -14.44 -12.88 -4.01
CA GLU A 209 -14.07 -11.45 -3.94
C GLU A 209 -15.08 -10.65 -3.11
N GLU A 210 -16.37 -10.98 -3.18
CA GLU A 210 -17.41 -10.31 -2.40
C GLU A 210 -17.24 -10.53 -0.90
N ASP A 211 -17.02 -11.80 -0.48
CA ASP A 211 -16.81 -12.11 0.93
C ASP A 211 -15.50 -11.47 1.43
N PHE A 212 -14.48 -11.37 0.56
CA PHE A 212 -13.24 -10.68 0.90
C PHE A 212 -13.43 -9.18 1.02
N ALA A 213 -14.23 -8.56 0.14
CA ALA A 213 -14.59 -7.14 0.25
C ALA A 213 -15.34 -6.84 1.56
N ASP A 214 -16.21 -7.75 2.02
CA ASP A 214 -16.85 -7.62 3.34
C ASP A 214 -15.80 -7.60 4.46
N LEU A 215 -14.77 -8.46 4.41
CA LEU A 215 -13.63 -8.42 5.36
C LEU A 215 -12.84 -7.11 5.27
N MET A 216 -12.59 -6.60 4.06
CA MET A 216 -11.92 -5.32 3.86
C MET A 216 -12.70 -4.18 4.53
N ASN A 217 -14.03 -4.17 4.39
CA ASN A 217 -14.88 -3.14 4.99
C ASN A 217 -14.96 -3.26 6.52
N VAL A 218 -14.89 -4.47 7.07
CA VAL A 218 -14.78 -4.67 8.53
C VAL A 218 -13.45 -4.10 9.03
N LYS A 219 -12.34 -4.48 8.38
CA LYS A 219 -11.01 -4.00 8.74
C LYS A 219 -10.87 -2.48 8.59
N ALA A 220 -11.45 -1.88 7.55
CA ALA A 220 -11.44 -0.43 7.38
C ALA A 220 -12.07 0.29 8.58
N ARG A 221 -13.21 -0.20 9.07
CA ARG A 221 -13.84 0.35 10.29
C ARG A 221 -13.01 0.16 11.55
N GLU A 222 -12.36 -1.00 11.71
CA GLU A 222 -11.46 -1.28 12.84
C GLU A 222 -10.26 -0.32 12.85
N ILE A 223 -9.74 0.05 11.67
CA ILE A 223 -8.62 1.00 11.52
C ILE A 223 -9.08 2.47 11.71
N GLY A 224 -10.38 2.75 11.65
CA GLY A 224 -10.94 4.10 11.68
C GLY A 224 -11.07 4.75 10.29
N ALA A 225 -10.87 3.99 9.21
CA ALA A 225 -11.07 4.43 7.82
C ALA A 225 -12.57 4.35 7.45
N THR A 226 -13.36 5.23 8.05
CA THR A 226 -14.84 5.12 8.08
C THR A 226 -15.52 5.58 6.79
N THR A 227 -14.82 6.35 5.94
CA THR A 227 -15.34 6.78 4.64
C THR A 227 -15.09 5.71 3.56
N ALA A 228 -14.11 4.80 3.77
CA ALA A 228 -13.77 3.77 2.80
C ALA A 228 -14.87 2.72 2.65
N HIS A 229 -15.17 2.38 1.40
CA HIS A 229 -16.05 1.26 1.05
C HIS A 229 -15.43 0.47 -0.12
N PHE A 230 -15.05 -0.76 0.15
CA PHE A 230 -14.43 -1.67 -0.81
C PHE A 230 -15.46 -2.64 -1.38
N VAL A 231 -15.43 -2.85 -2.69
CA VAL A 231 -16.32 -3.76 -3.43
C VAL A 231 -15.55 -4.91 -4.07
N ASN A 232 -14.22 -4.71 -4.25
CA ASN A 232 -13.33 -5.71 -4.83
C ASN A 232 -11.92 -5.59 -4.22
N PRO A 233 -11.07 -6.64 -4.34
CA PRO A 233 -9.75 -6.67 -3.71
C PRO A 233 -8.65 -5.92 -4.48
N HIS A 234 -8.91 -5.53 -5.73
CA HIS A 234 -7.89 -5.04 -6.66
C HIS A 234 -7.97 -3.53 -6.96
N GLY A 235 -9.13 -2.88 -6.70
CA GLY A 235 -9.33 -1.45 -6.92
C GLY A 235 -9.71 -1.07 -8.35
N LEU A 236 -10.19 -2.01 -9.17
CA LEU A 236 -10.88 -1.66 -10.41
C LEU A 236 -12.15 -0.88 -10.07
N THR A 237 -12.41 0.15 -10.87
CA THR A 237 -13.54 1.04 -10.62
C THR A 237 -14.86 0.29 -10.71
N ALA A 238 -15.64 0.34 -9.63
CA ALA A 238 -16.97 -0.25 -9.52
C ALA A 238 -17.89 0.73 -8.77
N PRO A 239 -19.20 0.69 -9.00
CA PRO A 239 -20.15 1.47 -8.22
C PRO A 239 -19.97 1.21 -6.72
N GLY A 240 -19.89 2.27 -5.93
CA GLY A 240 -19.69 2.16 -4.49
C GLY A 240 -18.24 1.92 -4.05
N HIS A 241 -17.27 1.67 -4.94
CA HIS A 241 -15.86 1.47 -4.57
C HIS A 241 -15.14 2.80 -4.39
N HIS A 242 -14.90 3.22 -3.16
CA HIS A 242 -14.26 4.50 -2.86
C HIS A 242 -13.48 4.48 -1.55
N ALA A 243 -12.57 5.43 -1.40
CA ALA A 243 -11.90 5.76 -0.15
C ALA A 243 -11.45 7.23 -0.18
N SER A 244 -11.28 7.85 0.97
CA SER A 244 -10.68 9.17 1.08
C SER A 244 -9.15 9.07 1.19
N ALA A 245 -8.45 10.18 0.97
CA ALA A 245 -7.00 10.23 1.20
C ALA A 245 -6.66 9.97 2.68
N ARG A 246 -7.52 10.44 3.61
CA ARG A 246 -7.39 10.17 5.04
C ARG A 246 -7.54 8.68 5.35
N ASP A 247 -8.54 8.00 4.79
CA ASP A 247 -8.71 6.56 4.98
C ASP A 247 -7.48 5.79 4.52
N LEU A 248 -6.98 6.11 3.32
CA LEU A 248 -5.82 5.44 2.76
C LEU A 248 -4.55 5.68 3.58
N ALA A 249 -4.37 6.88 4.14
CA ALA A 249 -3.25 7.18 5.04
C ALA A 249 -3.36 6.38 6.35
N LEU A 250 -4.55 6.26 6.95
CA LEU A 250 -4.80 5.45 8.14
C LEU A 250 -4.55 3.96 7.87
N ILE A 251 -5.04 3.44 6.74
CA ILE A 251 -4.84 2.04 6.33
C ILE A 251 -3.35 1.78 6.09
N PHE A 252 -2.63 2.71 5.43
CA PHE A 252 -1.19 2.57 5.20
C PHE A 252 -0.40 2.61 6.51
N ARG A 253 -0.73 3.56 7.40
CA ARG A 253 -0.16 3.65 8.76
C ARG A 253 -0.32 2.34 9.53
N TYR A 254 -1.49 1.73 9.45
CA TYR A 254 -1.73 0.42 10.05
C TYR A 254 -0.82 -0.66 9.44
N GLY A 255 -0.72 -0.70 8.11
CA GLY A 255 0.14 -1.63 7.38
C GLY A 255 1.63 -1.49 7.74
N LEU A 256 2.13 -0.27 7.98
CA LEU A 256 3.52 -0.03 8.37
C LEU A 256 3.92 -0.72 9.70
N ARG A 257 2.97 -1.09 10.53
CA ARG A 257 3.20 -1.85 11.78
C ARG A 257 3.45 -3.34 11.54
N LEU A 258 3.21 -3.83 10.32
CA LEU A 258 3.41 -5.21 9.91
C LEU A 258 4.78 -5.32 9.21
N PRO A 259 5.78 -6.03 9.80
CA PRO A 259 7.12 -6.11 9.23
C PRO A 259 7.13 -6.62 7.79
N THR A 260 6.35 -7.66 7.48
CA THR A 260 6.24 -8.21 6.11
C THR A 260 5.68 -7.21 5.10
N PHE A 261 4.78 -6.31 5.52
CA PHE A 261 4.25 -5.28 4.63
C PHE A 261 5.35 -4.29 4.22
N ARG A 262 6.17 -3.86 5.17
CA ARG A 262 7.31 -2.97 4.94
C ARG A 262 8.36 -3.64 4.04
N GLU A 263 8.76 -4.87 4.38
CA GLU A 263 9.70 -5.69 3.61
C GLU A 263 9.32 -5.77 2.12
N VAL A 264 8.07 -6.09 1.82
CA VAL A 264 7.61 -6.20 0.44
C VAL A 264 7.61 -4.86 -0.27
N LEU A 265 7.22 -3.76 0.38
CA LEU A 265 7.22 -2.41 -0.22
C LEU A 265 8.62 -1.85 -0.45
N GLU A 266 9.62 -2.27 0.31
CA GLU A 266 11.05 -1.93 0.16
C GLU A 266 11.71 -2.70 -1.00
N THR A 267 11.09 -3.81 -1.42
CA THR A 267 11.61 -4.65 -2.50
C THR A 267 11.47 -3.95 -3.85
N ARG A 268 12.59 -3.77 -4.57
CA ARG A 268 12.62 -3.18 -5.93
C ARG A 268 12.22 -4.17 -7.00
N SER A 269 12.78 -5.38 -6.91
CA SER A 269 12.51 -6.49 -7.82
C SER A 269 12.75 -7.81 -7.12
N THR A 270 12.03 -8.83 -7.52
CA THR A 270 12.19 -10.20 -7.05
C THR A 270 11.63 -11.17 -8.07
N GLU A 271 11.86 -12.45 -7.87
CA GLU A 271 11.22 -13.51 -8.62
C GLU A 271 10.36 -14.35 -7.68
N VAL A 272 9.22 -14.78 -8.18
CA VAL A 272 8.30 -15.64 -7.43
C VAL A 272 8.03 -16.92 -8.20
N ALA A 273 7.97 -18.03 -7.49
CA ALA A 273 7.71 -19.33 -8.07
C ALA A 273 6.21 -19.56 -8.27
N VAL A 274 5.84 -20.08 -9.44
CA VAL A 274 4.61 -20.83 -9.68
C VAL A 274 4.93 -22.28 -9.40
N GLU A 275 4.20 -22.94 -8.49
CA GLU A 275 4.56 -24.28 -7.99
C GLU A 275 3.99 -25.43 -8.84
N SER A 276 2.89 -25.20 -9.55
CA SER A 276 2.17 -26.24 -10.30
C SER A 276 1.42 -25.64 -11.49
N PRO A 277 1.21 -26.35 -12.61
CA PRO A 277 1.58 -27.74 -12.89
C PRO A 277 3.08 -27.96 -13.16
N SER A 278 3.81 -26.91 -13.51
CA SER A 278 5.26 -26.92 -13.69
C SER A 278 5.89 -25.76 -12.96
N ILE A 279 7.01 -25.99 -12.31
CA ILE A 279 7.75 -24.93 -11.59
C ILE A 279 8.34 -23.98 -12.63
N HIS A 280 7.98 -22.70 -12.54
CA HIS A 280 8.60 -21.62 -13.28
C HIS A 280 8.57 -20.32 -12.45
N TRP A 281 9.38 -19.34 -12.85
CA TRP A 281 9.56 -18.11 -12.11
C TRP A 281 8.97 -16.94 -12.87
N ILE A 282 8.37 -16.00 -12.12
CA ILE A 282 7.84 -14.74 -12.64
C ILE A 282 8.65 -13.61 -12.02
N SER A 283 9.31 -12.81 -12.86
CA SER A 283 10.03 -11.61 -12.42
C SER A 283 9.06 -10.48 -12.11
N LEU A 284 9.21 -9.87 -10.95
CA LEU A 284 8.39 -8.79 -10.45
C LEU A 284 9.23 -7.52 -10.24
N HIS A 285 8.64 -6.36 -10.56
CA HIS A 285 9.32 -5.07 -10.41
C HIS A 285 8.37 -4.04 -9.78
N SER A 286 8.89 -3.26 -8.86
CA SER A 286 8.10 -2.22 -8.20
C SER A 286 7.75 -1.08 -9.17
N HIS A 287 6.50 -0.68 -9.20
CA HIS A 287 6.01 0.49 -9.96
C HIS A 287 6.27 1.82 -9.23
N ASN A 288 6.82 1.78 -8.03
CA ASN A 288 7.11 2.97 -7.24
C ASN A 288 8.43 3.61 -7.69
N ARG A 289 8.35 4.69 -8.47
CA ARG A 289 9.52 5.40 -8.99
C ARG A 289 10.31 6.15 -7.91
N LEU A 290 9.72 6.44 -6.75
CA LEU A 290 10.40 7.13 -5.66
C LEU A 290 11.20 6.17 -4.76
N LEU A 291 11.04 4.87 -4.90
CA LEU A 291 11.80 3.88 -4.13
C LEU A 291 13.31 3.95 -4.39
N SER A 292 13.72 4.46 -5.56
CA SER A 292 15.13 4.59 -5.95
C SER A 292 15.49 5.94 -6.57
N GLY A 293 14.53 6.84 -6.73
CA GLY A 293 14.69 8.09 -7.48
C GLY A 293 14.38 9.36 -6.69
N TYR A 294 14.47 9.30 -5.36
CA TYR A 294 14.23 10.45 -4.50
C TYR A 294 15.31 10.55 -3.41
N THR A 295 15.42 11.71 -2.77
CA THR A 295 16.42 12.00 -1.73
C THR A 295 16.35 11.02 -0.56
N TYR A 296 15.13 10.57 -0.24
CA TYR A 296 14.87 9.56 0.79
C TYR A 296 14.20 8.34 0.15
N PRO A 297 14.45 7.11 0.63
CA PRO A 297 13.66 5.95 0.23
C PRO A 297 12.17 6.18 0.54
N VAL A 298 11.33 6.08 -0.49
CA VAL A 298 9.87 6.19 -0.35
C VAL A 298 9.25 4.85 -0.64
N ILE A 299 8.70 4.21 0.37
CA ILE A 299 7.91 2.99 0.20
C ILE A 299 6.45 3.37 -0.11
N GLY A 300 5.75 2.56 -0.89
CA GLY A 300 4.36 2.89 -1.17
C GLY A 300 3.75 2.15 -2.35
N LYS A 301 2.45 2.39 -2.55
CA LYS A 301 1.64 1.76 -3.59
C LYS A 301 1.04 2.78 -4.53
N THR A 302 1.22 2.55 -5.82
CA THR A 302 0.61 3.32 -6.90
C THR A 302 -0.78 2.79 -7.27
N GLY A 303 -1.61 3.65 -7.85
CA GLY A 303 -2.89 3.28 -8.44
C GLY A 303 -3.23 4.13 -9.66
N TYR A 304 -3.92 3.52 -10.63
CA TYR A 304 -4.45 4.21 -11.78
C TYR A 304 -5.67 3.50 -12.34
N THR A 305 -6.74 4.24 -12.55
CA THR A 305 -7.83 3.94 -13.48
C THR A 305 -8.24 5.25 -14.17
N ARG A 306 -8.95 5.20 -15.30
CA ARG A 306 -9.41 6.43 -15.96
C ARG A 306 -10.20 7.35 -15.02
N PRO A 307 -11.20 6.86 -14.24
CA PRO A 307 -11.94 7.71 -13.30
C PRO A 307 -11.11 8.17 -12.09
N ALA A 308 -10.23 7.31 -11.56
CA ALA A 308 -9.39 7.62 -10.41
C ALA A 308 -8.23 8.57 -10.76
N ARG A 309 -7.78 8.59 -12.01
CA ARG A 309 -6.50 9.18 -12.43
C ARG A 309 -5.34 8.51 -11.67
N ARG A 310 -4.22 9.23 -11.47
CA ARG A 310 -3.07 8.69 -10.73
C ARG A 310 -3.28 8.86 -9.23
N CYS A 311 -3.05 7.77 -8.49
CA CYS A 311 -3.14 7.71 -7.04
C CYS A 311 -1.83 7.15 -6.47
N PHE A 312 -1.49 7.56 -5.26
CA PHE A 312 -0.33 7.04 -4.52
C PHE A 312 -0.58 7.14 -3.02
N VAL A 313 -0.15 6.12 -2.31
CA VAL A 313 -0.01 6.16 -0.86
C VAL A 313 1.37 5.65 -0.52
N GLY A 314 2.10 6.37 0.32
CA GLY A 314 3.43 5.95 0.69
C GLY A 314 3.99 6.72 1.86
N ALA A 315 5.10 6.22 2.39
CA ALA A 315 5.84 6.82 3.48
C ALA A 315 7.29 7.07 3.11
N ALA A 316 7.86 8.09 3.72
CA ALA A 316 9.28 8.41 3.68
C ALA A 316 9.75 8.79 5.07
N SER A 317 11.01 8.44 5.37
CA SER A 317 11.68 8.80 6.61
C SER A 317 12.80 9.77 6.33
N GLN A 318 12.88 10.80 7.17
CA GLN A 318 14.01 11.73 7.23
C GLN A 318 14.32 11.99 8.69
N ASP A 319 15.57 11.78 9.07
CA ASP A 319 16.00 11.83 10.47
C ASP A 319 15.10 10.90 11.32
N ASP A 320 14.58 11.35 12.44
CA ASP A 320 13.70 10.57 13.32
C ASP A 320 12.20 10.67 12.97
N ARG A 321 11.86 11.32 11.84
CA ARG A 321 10.46 11.48 11.41
C ARG A 321 10.11 10.58 10.25
N GLU A 322 8.97 9.91 10.34
CA GLU A 322 8.36 9.20 9.21
C GLU A 322 7.02 9.84 8.85
N LEU A 323 6.87 10.24 7.59
CA LEU A 323 5.66 10.87 7.08
C LEU A 323 4.96 9.96 6.09
N ILE A 324 3.65 9.93 6.18
CA ILE A 324 2.76 9.26 5.22
C ILE A 324 2.09 10.33 4.36
N ILE A 325 2.08 10.11 3.04
CA ILE A 325 1.26 10.89 2.12
C ILE A 325 0.24 9.98 1.45
N ALA A 326 -0.96 10.49 1.22
CA ALA A 326 -1.92 9.88 0.31
C ALA A 326 -2.38 10.90 -0.71
N ILE A 327 -2.38 10.51 -1.99
CA ILE A 327 -2.67 11.36 -3.16
C ILE A 327 -3.73 10.67 -4.01
N LEU A 328 -4.82 11.36 -4.30
CA LEU A 328 -5.88 10.87 -5.17
C LEU A 328 -6.14 11.85 -6.32
N GLY A 329 -6.27 11.30 -7.52
CA GLY A 329 -6.69 12.05 -8.69
C GLY A 329 -5.65 13.02 -9.28
N ALA A 330 -4.36 12.74 -9.15
CA ALA A 330 -3.28 13.57 -9.65
C ALA A 330 -3.08 13.46 -11.17
N THR A 331 -2.60 14.55 -11.78
CA THR A 331 -2.07 14.54 -13.16
C THR A 331 -0.55 14.46 -13.16
N ASP A 332 0.12 15.11 -12.20
CA ASP A 332 1.57 15.01 -11.95
C ASP A 332 1.82 14.32 -10.60
N LEU A 333 1.68 12.99 -10.58
CA LEU A 333 1.78 12.21 -9.35
C LEU A 333 3.10 12.38 -8.61
N TRP A 334 4.20 12.29 -9.36
CA TRP A 334 5.53 12.28 -8.77
C TRP A 334 6.00 13.67 -8.32
N GLY A 335 5.59 14.71 -9.06
CA GLY A 335 5.79 16.10 -8.63
C GLY A 335 4.98 16.42 -7.38
N ASP A 336 3.71 15.99 -7.33
CA ASP A 336 2.87 16.17 -6.13
C ASP A 336 3.46 15.45 -4.92
N ALA A 337 3.92 14.20 -5.07
CA ALA A 337 4.52 13.44 -3.98
C ALA A 337 5.79 14.12 -3.43
N ARG A 338 6.69 14.59 -4.31
CA ARG A 338 7.89 15.32 -3.88
C ARG A 338 7.56 16.61 -3.15
N ARG A 339 6.59 17.39 -3.65
CA ARG A 339 6.14 18.64 -3.02
C ARG A 339 5.54 18.38 -1.62
N LEU A 340 4.78 17.30 -1.46
CA LEU A 340 4.18 16.94 -0.18
C LEU A 340 5.23 16.52 0.83
N PHE A 341 6.17 15.64 0.48
CA PHE A 341 7.25 15.25 1.38
C PHE A 341 8.14 16.43 1.73
N ALA A 342 8.57 17.24 0.74
CA ALA A 342 9.38 18.42 0.98
C ALA A 342 8.67 19.41 1.94
N TYR A 343 7.37 19.65 1.74
CA TYR A 343 6.58 20.48 2.64
C TYR A 343 6.47 19.86 4.04
N GLY A 344 6.10 18.58 4.13
CA GLY A 344 5.89 17.90 5.40
C GLY A 344 7.16 17.87 6.27
N PHE A 345 8.33 17.65 5.68
CA PHE A 345 9.61 17.69 6.41
C PHE A 345 10.09 19.12 6.71
N SER A 346 9.64 20.14 5.95
CA SER A 346 9.96 21.54 6.23
C SER A 346 9.11 22.16 7.35
N VAL A 347 7.93 21.61 7.61
CA VAL A 347 7.07 22.03 8.72
C VAL A 347 7.56 21.32 9.98
N GLY A 348 7.91 22.08 11.02
CA GLY A 348 8.40 21.52 12.29
C GLY A 348 7.46 20.49 12.91
N GLU A 349 7.92 19.83 13.96
CA GLU A 349 7.12 18.82 14.66
C GLU A 349 5.74 19.34 15.07
N PRO A 350 4.69 18.49 15.01
CA PRO A 350 3.39 18.84 15.53
C PRO A 350 3.50 19.24 17.01
N SER A 351 2.93 20.37 17.37
CA SER A 351 2.98 20.95 18.72
C SER A 351 2.14 20.19 19.76
N SER A 352 1.49 19.10 19.38
CA SER A 352 0.62 18.32 20.24
C SER A 352 1.26 16.99 20.64
N PRO A 353 1.16 16.58 21.92
CA PRO A 353 1.54 15.23 22.32
C PRO A 353 0.69 14.20 21.56
N PRO A 354 1.20 12.97 21.34
CA PRO A 354 0.47 11.96 20.58
C PRO A 354 -0.91 11.74 21.17
N VAL A 355 -1.95 11.96 20.37
CA VAL A 355 -3.30 11.55 20.72
C VAL A 355 -3.29 10.03 20.72
N VAL A 356 -3.15 9.44 21.88
CA VAL A 356 -3.39 8.00 22.08
C VAL A 356 -4.87 7.80 21.81
N MET A 357 -5.20 7.34 20.63
CA MET A 357 -6.56 6.92 20.33
C MET A 357 -6.89 5.78 21.29
N ALA A 358 -7.70 6.07 22.29
CA ALA A 358 -8.24 5.06 23.21
C ALA A 358 -8.99 4.02 22.37
N GLY A 359 -8.38 2.86 22.18
CA GLY A 359 -8.89 1.78 21.32
C GLY A 359 -7.84 1.09 20.44
N MET A 360 -6.66 1.69 20.25
CA MET A 360 -5.54 0.99 19.61
C MET A 360 -4.73 0.23 20.68
N LEU A 361 -5.20 -0.95 21.06
CA LEU A 361 -4.41 -1.88 21.87
C LEU A 361 -3.12 -2.24 21.10
N PRO A 362 -1.95 -2.24 21.75
CA PRO A 362 -0.71 -2.71 21.14
C PRO A 362 -0.90 -4.14 20.65
N ILE A 363 -0.43 -4.45 19.44
CA ILE A 363 -0.36 -5.83 18.95
C ILE A 363 0.58 -6.56 19.91
N PRO A 364 0.14 -7.65 20.57
CA PRO A 364 1.03 -8.39 21.46
C PRO A 364 2.18 -9.01 20.67
N THR A 365 3.37 -8.48 20.86
CA THR A 365 4.63 -9.03 20.34
C THR A 365 5.01 -10.20 21.21
N ARG A 366 4.62 -11.37 20.85
CA ARG A 366 4.95 -12.73 21.32
C ARG A 366 3.72 -13.52 21.70
N LEU A 367 3.52 -14.58 20.94
CA LEU A 367 2.85 -15.78 21.42
C LEU A 367 3.69 -16.34 22.58
N ARG A 368 3.36 -15.98 23.81
CA ARG A 368 3.86 -16.66 25.00
C ARG A 368 3.10 -17.98 25.12
N GLN A 369 3.82 -19.06 25.23
CA GLN A 369 3.27 -20.38 25.60
C GLN A 369 2.41 -20.25 26.86
N PRO A 370 1.33 -21.03 26.99
CA PRO A 370 0.45 -20.93 28.14
C PRO A 370 1.17 -21.41 29.40
N ALA A 371 1.45 -20.46 30.28
CA ALA A 371 1.75 -20.81 31.68
C ALA A 371 0.44 -21.16 32.37
N THR A 372 0.40 -22.31 33.00
CA THR A 372 -0.62 -22.75 33.97
C THR A 372 -0.65 -21.78 35.14
N ALA A 373 -1.74 -21.07 35.32
CA ALA A 373 -2.05 -20.36 36.56
C ALA A 373 -3.55 -20.46 36.82
N GLU A 374 -3.86 -21.14 37.87
CA GLU A 374 -5.13 -21.13 38.59
C GLU A 374 -5.26 -19.74 39.26
N GLY A 375 -6.40 -19.07 39.02
CA GLY A 375 -6.73 -17.80 39.66
C GLY A 375 -8.07 -17.33 39.10
N ASP A 376 -9.11 -17.51 39.88
CA ASP A 376 -10.45 -16.99 39.66
C ASP A 376 -10.46 -15.49 40.02
N ASP A 377 -10.40 -14.60 39.05
CA ASP A 377 -10.76 -13.20 39.23
C ASP A 377 -11.73 -12.77 38.13
N GLU A 378 -12.96 -12.50 38.55
CA GLU A 378 -14.05 -11.92 37.77
C GLU A 378 -13.80 -10.42 37.59
N GLU A 379 -13.13 -10.04 36.51
CA GLU A 379 -13.19 -8.64 36.03
C GLU A 379 -14.27 -8.49 34.95
N ALA A 380 -15.21 -7.63 35.26
CA ALA A 380 -16.30 -7.21 34.36
C ALA A 380 -15.71 -6.47 33.16
N VAL A 381 -15.68 -7.14 31.99
CA VAL A 381 -15.31 -6.53 30.72
C VAL A 381 -16.57 -5.98 30.07
N ASP A 382 -16.59 -4.65 29.88
CA ASP A 382 -17.62 -3.86 29.23
C ASP A 382 -18.10 -4.50 27.92
N GLU A 383 -19.40 -4.72 27.83
CA GLU A 383 -20.08 -5.33 26.69
C GLU A 383 -20.25 -4.26 25.58
N VAL A 384 -19.29 -4.23 24.63
CA VAL A 384 -19.45 -3.40 23.43
C VAL A 384 -20.64 -3.90 22.63
N ARG A 385 -21.78 -3.28 22.81
CA ARG A 385 -23.00 -3.49 22.01
C ARG A 385 -22.79 -2.95 20.60
N LEU A 386 -22.34 -3.81 19.69
CA LEU A 386 -22.43 -3.55 18.25
C LEU A 386 -23.92 -3.60 17.84
N LYS A 387 -24.50 -2.47 17.50
CA LYS A 387 -25.84 -2.44 16.86
C LYS A 387 -25.71 -3.09 15.47
N PRO A 388 -26.39 -4.22 15.21
CA PRO A 388 -26.30 -4.88 13.91
C PRO A 388 -27.01 -4.04 12.84
N ARG A 389 -26.30 -3.72 11.76
CA ARG A 389 -26.88 -3.04 10.58
C ARG A 389 -27.43 -4.00 9.51
N GLY A 390 -27.40 -5.32 9.75
CA GLY A 390 -27.89 -6.33 8.82
C GLY A 390 -29.05 -7.13 9.40
N HIS A 391 -29.84 -7.72 8.53
CA HIS A 391 -31.02 -8.51 8.91
C HIS A 391 -30.70 -9.92 9.39
N TYR A 392 -29.46 -10.42 9.14
CA TYR A 392 -29.03 -11.79 9.47
C TYR A 392 -27.66 -11.81 10.09
N ALA A 393 -27.44 -12.77 11.00
CA ALA A 393 -26.15 -13.07 11.58
C ALA A 393 -25.97 -14.58 11.69
N ILE A 394 -24.72 -15.03 11.84
CA ILE A 394 -24.41 -16.43 12.16
C ILE A 394 -24.16 -16.54 13.65
N GLN A 395 -24.76 -17.53 14.26
CA GLN A 395 -24.64 -17.81 15.68
C GLN A 395 -24.07 -19.22 15.91
N LEU A 396 -23.08 -19.29 16.80
CA LEU A 396 -22.51 -20.54 17.27
C LEU A 396 -22.77 -20.70 18.77
N GLY A 397 -23.08 -21.88 19.21
CA GLY A 397 -23.42 -22.21 20.60
C GLY A 397 -24.92 -22.50 20.77
N PRO A 398 -25.43 -22.54 22.01
CA PRO A 398 -24.78 -22.09 23.26
C PRO A 398 -23.68 -23.05 23.74
N TYR A 399 -22.58 -22.48 24.25
CA TYR A 399 -21.48 -23.25 24.82
C TYR A 399 -21.76 -23.55 26.30
N ARG A 400 -21.39 -24.75 26.76
CA ARG A 400 -21.59 -25.12 28.17
C ARG A 400 -20.77 -24.24 29.13
N LYS A 401 -19.53 -23.87 28.74
CA LYS A 401 -18.64 -23.01 29.51
C LYS A 401 -18.18 -21.81 28.67
N ARG A 402 -18.04 -20.63 29.29
CA ARG A 402 -17.54 -19.42 28.63
C ARG A 402 -16.13 -19.64 28.04
N ARG A 403 -15.26 -20.41 28.69
CA ARG A 403 -13.93 -20.80 28.16
C ARG A 403 -14.02 -21.51 26.81
N ALA A 404 -15.01 -22.38 26.59
CA ALA A 404 -15.19 -23.05 25.31
C ALA A 404 -15.61 -22.06 24.19
N ALA A 405 -16.45 -21.07 24.51
CA ALA A 405 -16.77 -20.02 23.56
C ALA A 405 -15.55 -19.17 23.19
N LEU A 406 -14.73 -18.81 24.20
CA LEU A 406 -13.49 -18.04 23.97
C LEU A 406 -12.47 -18.84 23.14
N ALA A 407 -12.26 -20.12 23.43
CA ALA A 407 -11.39 -20.98 22.63
C ALA A 407 -11.88 -21.08 21.16
N THR A 408 -13.19 -21.24 20.97
CA THR A 408 -13.79 -21.23 19.63
C THR A 408 -13.61 -19.86 18.93
N ARG A 409 -13.73 -18.74 19.66
CA ARG A 409 -13.50 -17.40 19.13
C ARG A 409 -12.06 -17.24 18.65
N VAL A 410 -11.08 -17.72 19.42
CA VAL A 410 -9.67 -17.72 19.04
C VAL A 410 -9.45 -18.58 17.79
N GLY A 411 -10.01 -19.81 17.74
CA GLY A 411 -9.92 -20.69 16.58
C GLY A 411 -10.59 -20.10 15.32
N LEU A 412 -11.65 -19.33 15.48
CA LEU A 412 -12.29 -18.59 14.39
C LEU A 412 -11.41 -17.42 13.92
N ALA A 413 -10.82 -16.67 14.86
CA ALA A 413 -9.90 -15.57 14.55
C ALA A 413 -8.66 -16.06 13.79
N HIS A 414 -8.09 -17.19 14.16
CA HIS A 414 -7.00 -17.84 13.41
C HIS A 414 -7.39 -18.26 11.97
N ARG A 415 -8.69 -18.39 11.70
CA ARG A 415 -9.25 -18.70 10.38
C ARG A 415 -9.80 -17.47 9.68
N GLY A 416 -9.50 -16.25 10.15
CA GLY A 416 -9.94 -14.99 9.59
C GLY A 416 -11.40 -14.60 9.86
N TYR A 417 -12.08 -15.26 10.82
CA TYR A 417 -13.46 -14.93 11.17
C TYR A 417 -13.53 -14.12 12.45
N THR A 418 -14.10 -12.94 12.39
CA THR A 418 -14.38 -12.13 13.58
C THR A 418 -15.68 -12.59 14.22
N ALA A 419 -15.60 -13.04 15.46
CA ALA A 419 -16.78 -13.44 16.26
C ALA A 419 -16.87 -12.60 17.53
N VAL A 420 -18.07 -12.09 17.80
CA VAL A 420 -18.40 -11.35 19.03
C VAL A 420 -19.02 -12.31 20.03
N LEU A 421 -18.52 -12.31 21.27
CA LEU A 421 -19.06 -13.11 22.34
C LEU A 421 -20.29 -12.39 22.93
N ALA A 422 -21.45 -13.03 22.86
CA ALA A 422 -22.70 -12.59 23.46
C ALA A 422 -23.15 -13.63 24.50
N GLY A 423 -22.81 -13.41 25.76
CA GLY A 423 -23.01 -14.39 26.81
C GLY A 423 -22.23 -15.69 26.54
N ARG A 424 -22.94 -16.81 26.33
CA ARG A 424 -22.37 -18.13 25.99
C ARG A 424 -22.50 -18.48 24.50
N MET A 425 -22.73 -17.48 23.65
CA MET A 425 -22.85 -17.65 22.19
C MET A 425 -21.85 -16.77 21.48
N LEU A 426 -21.39 -17.20 20.31
CA LEU A 426 -20.61 -16.39 19.40
C LEU A 426 -21.48 -15.94 18.25
N ARG A 427 -21.44 -14.66 17.94
CA ARG A 427 -22.13 -14.07 16.78
C ARG A 427 -21.09 -13.63 15.75
N LEU A 428 -21.25 -14.06 14.50
CA LEU A 428 -20.37 -13.75 13.39
C LEU A 428 -21.14 -12.98 12.32
N GLY A 429 -20.55 -11.89 11.85
CA GLY A 429 -21.03 -11.11 10.72
C GLY A 429 -22.38 -10.44 10.94
N SER A 430 -22.70 -9.52 10.04
CA SER A 430 -23.99 -8.87 9.89
C SER A 430 -24.30 -8.84 8.41
N PHE A 431 -25.28 -9.62 7.97
CA PHE A 431 -25.57 -9.85 6.56
C PHE A 431 -26.88 -9.21 6.17
N SER A 432 -26.92 -8.47 5.07
CA SER A 432 -28.14 -7.93 4.50
C SER A 432 -29.02 -9.00 3.83
N ASN A 433 -28.43 -10.15 3.50
CA ASN A 433 -29.09 -11.22 2.77
C ASN A 433 -28.86 -12.58 3.44
N ARG A 434 -29.93 -13.37 3.60
CA ARG A 434 -29.91 -14.71 4.18
C ARG A 434 -29.00 -15.68 3.43
N VAL A 435 -28.99 -15.61 2.09
CA VAL A 435 -28.15 -16.49 1.25
C VAL A 435 -26.65 -16.28 1.55
N ARG A 436 -26.22 -15.03 1.81
CA ARG A 436 -24.83 -14.73 2.20
C ARG A 436 -24.49 -15.32 3.57
N ALA A 437 -25.38 -15.20 4.53
CA ALA A 437 -25.20 -15.81 5.85
C ALA A 437 -25.12 -17.35 5.74
N GLU A 438 -25.96 -17.97 4.92
CA GLU A 438 -25.98 -19.42 4.72
C GLU A 438 -24.72 -19.94 4.01
N ARG A 439 -24.14 -19.20 3.06
CA ARG A 439 -22.85 -19.57 2.45
C ARG A 439 -21.73 -19.64 3.49
N LEU A 440 -21.63 -18.64 4.35
CA LEU A 440 -20.63 -18.68 5.42
C LEU A 440 -20.94 -19.78 6.44
N ALA A 441 -22.19 -19.98 6.80
CA ALA A 441 -22.59 -21.10 7.66
C ALA A 441 -22.22 -22.46 7.08
N LYS A 442 -22.39 -22.66 5.76
CA LYS A 442 -21.94 -23.87 5.07
C LYS A 442 -20.42 -24.09 5.21
N ARG A 443 -19.62 -23.06 5.02
CA ARG A 443 -18.15 -23.14 5.20
C ARG A 443 -17.75 -23.43 6.64
N LEU A 444 -18.42 -22.83 7.61
CA LEU A 444 -18.17 -23.11 9.01
C LEU A 444 -18.52 -24.57 9.38
N ARG A 445 -19.57 -25.16 8.76
CA ARG A 445 -19.90 -26.59 8.92
C ARG A 445 -18.82 -27.50 8.38
N THR A 446 -18.24 -27.19 7.21
CA THR A 446 -17.12 -27.97 6.66
C THR A 446 -15.85 -27.86 7.52
N SER A 447 -15.75 -26.83 8.34
CA SER A 447 -14.67 -26.63 9.32
C SER A 447 -14.97 -27.22 10.71
N GLY A 448 -16.06 -27.98 10.86
CA GLY A 448 -16.43 -28.67 12.11
C GLY A 448 -17.25 -27.86 13.10
N TYR A 449 -17.70 -26.64 12.74
CA TYR A 449 -18.58 -25.83 13.56
C TYR A 449 -20.06 -26.16 13.30
N GLN A 450 -20.93 -25.80 14.22
CA GLN A 450 -22.40 -25.92 14.06
C GLN A 450 -23.04 -24.53 14.07
N PRO A 451 -22.99 -23.81 12.94
CA PRO A 451 -23.56 -22.48 12.82
C PRO A 451 -25.06 -22.51 12.56
N MET A 452 -25.77 -21.56 13.17
CA MET A 452 -27.16 -21.22 12.86
C MET A 452 -27.23 -19.83 12.24
N VAL A 453 -28.01 -19.67 11.18
CA VAL A 453 -28.32 -18.34 10.61
C VAL A 453 -29.55 -17.83 11.34
N VAL A 454 -29.40 -16.66 11.97
CA VAL A 454 -30.46 -16.02 12.75
C VAL A 454 -30.82 -14.67 12.15
N ALA A 455 -32.11 -14.35 12.14
CA ALA A 455 -32.54 -13.00 11.82
C ALA A 455 -32.22 -12.08 13.03
N VAL A 456 -31.68 -10.89 12.73
CA VAL A 456 -31.35 -9.88 13.73
C VAL A 456 -32.33 -8.73 13.54
N ARG A 457 -33.16 -8.48 14.53
CA ARG A 457 -34.10 -7.36 14.58
C ARG A 457 -33.45 -6.11 15.13
#